data_502aa825417935c7e46b5e0436d42ef9
#
_entry.id   502aa825417935c7e46b5e0436d42ef9
#
_cell.length_a   1.000
_cell.length_b   1.000
_cell.length_c   1.000
_cell.angle_alpha   90.00
_cell.angle_beta   90.00
_cell.angle_gamma   90.00
#
_symmetry.space_group_name_H-M   'P 1'
#
loop_
_entity.id
_entity.type
_entity.pdbx_description
1 polymer ?
#
loop_
_entity_poly.entity_id
_entity_poly.type
_entity_poly.pdbx_seq_one_letter_code
_entity_poly.pdbx_strand_id
1 'polypeptide(L)'
;IELALATATKKRYDEESDIEVTIDRDSGDYVTKRKWLVVPDTELALLGTQFTTEEAIEVDENLRPGDVHEEVVENVGFGRIAAQTAKQVIVQRVREAERAQVVDQYKDRMGELLAGTVKKVTRDNIILDLGNNAEGLLPRSELVGRETFRMNDRVRAILLDINEESRGPQLILSRACKEMLIELFKIEVPEISEGVIQIRSAARDP
;
A
#
# COMPACT_ATOMS: atom_id res chain seq x y z
N ILE A 1 -6.90 -14.36 -5.95
CA ILE A 1 -8.23 -14.98 -6.12
C ILE A 1 -8.57 -15.76 -4.84
N GLU A 2 -7.70 -16.64 -4.34
CA GLU A 2 -7.90 -17.43 -3.10
C GLU A 2 -8.32 -16.56 -1.92
N LEU A 3 -7.58 -15.48 -1.66
CA LEU A 3 -7.92 -14.52 -0.59
C LEU A 3 -9.30 -13.87 -0.77
N ALA A 4 -9.68 -13.60 -2.02
CA ALA A 4 -10.98 -13.00 -2.31
C ALA A 4 -12.13 -13.99 -2.04
N LEU A 5 -11.91 -15.26 -2.37
CA LEU A 5 -12.82 -16.35 -2.06
C LEU A 5 -12.93 -16.58 -0.56
N ALA A 6 -11.79 -16.63 0.15
CA ALA A 6 -11.77 -16.77 1.60
C ALA A 6 -12.56 -15.63 2.29
N THR A 7 -12.35 -14.37 1.85
CA THR A 7 -13.08 -13.22 2.40
C THR A 7 -14.59 -13.29 2.12
N ALA A 8 -14.99 -13.77 0.94
CA ALA A 8 -16.41 -13.95 0.61
C ALA A 8 -17.04 -15.08 1.43
N THR A 9 -16.29 -16.14 1.70
CA THR A 9 -16.75 -17.28 2.50
C THR A 9 -16.86 -16.90 3.98
N LYS A 10 -15.91 -16.13 4.53
CA LYS A 10 -15.98 -15.59 5.91
C LYS A 10 -17.30 -14.90 6.21
N LYS A 11 -17.78 -14.08 5.26
CA LYS A 11 -19.08 -13.37 5.42
C LYS A 11 -20.30 -14.30 5.56
N ARG A 12 -20.19 -15.55 5.11
CA ARG A 12 -21.29 -16.52 5.21
C ARG A 12 -21.26 -17.29 6.52
N TYR A 13 -20.07 -17.58 7.04
CA TYR A 13 -19.91 -18.37 8.26
C TYR A 13 -19.79 -17.46 9.49
N ASP A 14 -18.70 -16.71 9.57
CA ASP A 14 -18.44 -15.73 10.62
C ASP A 14 -17.24 -14.89 10.17
N GLU A 15 -17.26 -13.57 10.39
CA GLU A 15 -16.17 -12.69 10.01
C GLU A 15 -14.86 -13.02 10.74
N GLU A 16 -14.96 -13.60 11.93
CA GLU A 16 -13.81 -14.02 12.77
C GLU A 16 -13.25 -15.39 12.39
N SER A 17 -13.95 -16.19 11.56
CA SER A 17 -13.47 -17.54 11.17
C SER A 17 -12.17 -17.48 10.37
N ASP A 18 -11.26 -18.43 10.64
CA ASP A 18 -10.07 -18.61 9.79
C ASP A 18 -10.39 -19.54 8.61
N ILE A 19 -10.48 -18.98 7.43
CA ILE A 19 -10.85 -19.68 6.20
C ILE A 19 -9.72 -19.59 5.19
N GLU A 20 -9.26 -20.74 4.73
CA GLU A 20 -8.31 -20.89 3.65
C GLU A 20 -8.98 -21.48 2.42
N VAL A 21 -8.67 -20.92 1.26
CA VAL A 21 -9.13 -21.44 -0.05
C VAL A 21 -7.92 -21.78 -0.86
N THR A 22 -7.85 -23.00 -1.35
CA THR A 22 -6.82 -23.48 -2.25
C THR A 22 -7.42 -23.77 -3.61
N ILE A 23 -6.87 -23.18 -4.68
CA ILE A 23 -7.32 -23.37 -6.06
C ILE A 23 -6.34 -24.31 -6.75
N ASP A 24 -6.89 -25.37 -7.33
CA ASP A 24 -6.14 -26.19 -8.29
C ASP A 24 -6.00 -25.41 -9.59
N ARG A 25 -4.77 -25.14 -10.00
CA ARG A 25 -4.49 -24.32 -11.19
C ARG A 25 -4.72 -25.07 -12.50
N ASP A 26 -4.72 -26.40 -12.46
CA ASP A 26 -4.88 -27.23 -13.65
C ASP A 26 -6.35 -27.50 -13.94
N SER A 27 -7.14 -27.81 -12.92
CA SER A 27 -8.59 -28.09 -13.07
C SER A 27 -9.45 -26.84 -12.95
N GLY A 28 -8.96 -25.82 -12.21
CA GLY A 28 -9.75 -24.64 -11.84
C GLY A 28 -10.70 -24.86 -10.66
N ASP A 29 -10.70 -26.06 -10.09
CA ASP A 29 -11.47 -26.37 -8.89
C ASP A 29 -10.84 -25.74 -7.65
N TYR A 30 -11.64 -25.54 -6.62
CA TYR A 30 -11.14 -25.01 -5.36
C TYR A 30 -11.74 -25.73 -4.18
N VAL A 31 -10.95 -25.82 -3.12
CA VAL A 31 -11.33 -26.39 -1.84
C VAL A 31 -11.27 -25.31 -0.77
N THR A 32 -12.33 -25.20 0.00
CA THR A 32 -12.41 -24.28 1.11
C THR A 32 -12.25 -25.04 2.40
N LYS A 33 -11.30 -24.62 3.23
CA LYS A 33 -11.03 -25.20 4.55
C LYS A 33 -11.25 -24.14 5.61
N ARG A 34 -11.88 -24.53 6.71
CA ARG A 34 -11.94 -23.77 7.94
C ARG A 34 -10.91 -24.33 8.90
N LYS A 35 -10.18 -23.46 9.56
CA LYS A 35 -9.08 -23.80 10.46
C LYS A 35 -9.37 -23.32 11.87
N TRP A 36 -8.99 -24.14 12.84
CA TRP A 36 -9.01 -23.79 14.26
C TRP A 36 -7.68 -24.16 14.90
N LEU A 37 -7.10 -23.21 15.60
CA LEU A 37 -5.91 -23.47 16.41
C LEU A 37 -6.32 -24.01 17.76
N VAL A 38 -5.74 -25.13 18.18
CA VAL A 38 -5.96 -25.68 19.51
C VAL A 38 -5.10 -24.92 20.52
N VAL A 39 -5.75 -24.30 21.51
CA VAL A 39 -5.10 -23.56 22.59
C VAL A 39 -5.24 -24.29 23.93
N PRO A 40 -4.31 -24.12 24.90
CA PRO A 40 -4.44 -24.68 26.24
C PRO A 40 -5.68 -24.14 26.95
N ASP A 41 -6.32 -24.97 27.79
CA ASP A 41 -7.52 -24.56 28.54
C ASP A 41 -7.27 -23.42 29.55
N THR A 42 -6.02 -23.05 29.76
CA THR A 42 -5.62 -21.88 30.56
C THR A 42 -5.76 -20.56 29.82
N GLU A 43 -5.93 -20.57 28.50
CA GLU A 43 -6.08 -19.41 27.64
C GLU A 43 -7.56 -19.27 27.24
N LEU A 44 -7.99 -18.00 27.07
CA LEU A 44 -9.32 -17.72 26.52
C LEU A 44 -9.29 -17.97 25.01
N ALA A 45 -9.98 -19.03 24.57
CA ALA A 45 -10.12 -19.33 23.16
C ALA A 45 -10.90 -18.23 22.43
N LEU A 46 -10.38 -17.79 21.29
CA LEU A 46 -11.08 -16.87 20.41
C LEU A 46 -12.17 -17.63 19.64
N LEU A 47 -13.42 -17.27 19.88
CA LEU A 47 -14.58 -17.85 19.21
C LEU A 47 -14.39 -17.79 17.67
N GLY A 48 -14.60 -18.92 17.03
CA GLY A 48 -14.54 -19.03 15.56
C GLY A 48 -13.17 -19.37 14.97
N THR A 49 -12.06 -19.14 15.68
CA THR A 49 -10.68 -19.42 15.20
C THR A 49 -9.89 -20.36 16.09
N GLN A 50 -10.31 -20.59 17.31
CA GLN A 50 -9.60 -21.42 18.28
C GLN A 50 -10.53 -22.39 18.96
N PHE A 51 -10.01 -23.57 19.32
CA PHE A 51 -10.61 -24.54 20.18
C PHE A 51 -9.82 -24.67 21.49
N THR A 52 -10.49 -24.83 22.61
CA THR A 52 -9.85 -25.30 23.83
C THR A 52 -9.41 -26.75 23.65
N THR A 53 -8.52 -27.25 24.51
CA THR A 53 -8.09 -28.65 24.45
C THR A 53 -9.25 -29.58 24.67
N GLU A 54 -10.21 -29.24 25.57
CA GLU A 54 -11.42 -30.04 25.83
C GLU A 54 -12.30 -30.11 24.57
N GLU A 55 -12.57 -29.01 23.92
CA GLU A 55 -13.37 -28.96 22.67
C GLU A 55 -12.66 -29.67 21.50
N ALA A 56 -11.34 -29.58 21.40
CA ALA A 56 -10.57 -30.22 20.34
C ALA A 56 -10.60 -31.77 20.47
N ILE A 57 -10.55 -32.32 21.69
CA ILE A 57 -10.63 -33.76 21.94
C ILE A 57 -12.01 -34.34 21.59
N GLU A 58 -13.09 -33.56 21.72
CA GLU A 58 -14.43 -33.97 21.26
C GLU A 58 -14.51 -34.16 19.75
N VAL A 59 -13.66 -33.44 18.99
CA VAL A 59 -13.60 -33.50 17.53
C VAL A 59 -12.62 -34.58 17.05
N ASP A 60 -11.40 -34.61 17.62
CA ASP A 60 -10.37 -35.63 17.37
C ASP A 60 -9.50 -35.82 18.62
N GLU A 61 -9.50 -37.06 19.17
CA GLU A 61 -8.75 -37.45 20.38
C GLU A 61 -7.23 -37.24 20.27
N ASN A 62 -6.68 -37.06 19.05
CA ASN A 62 -5.26 -36.91 18.83
C ASN A 62 -4.78 -35.46 18.85
N LEU A 63 -5.67 -34.47 18.83
CA LEU A 63 -5.36 -33.05 18.81
C LEU A 63 -4.74 -32.59 20.12
N ARG A 64 -3.69 -31.81 20.03
CA ARG A 64 -2.93 -31.24 21.16
C ARG A 64 -2.82 -29.71 21.03
N PRO A 65 -2.59 -29.00 22.14
CA PRO A 65 -2.32 -27.58 22.09
C PRO A 65 -1.18 -27.23 21.10
N GLY A 66 -1.45 -26.31 20.16
CA GLY A 66 -0.56 -25.95 19.07
C GLY A 66 -0.88 -26.62 17.74
N ASP A 67 -1.74 -27.64 17.71
CA ASP A 67 -2.20 -28.25 16.47
C ASP A 67 -3.29 -27.41 15.79
N VAL A 68 -3.43 -27.59 14.49
CA VAL A 68 -4.48 -26.94 13.70
C VAL A 68 -5.45 -28.00 13.20
N HIS A 69 -6.71 -27.87 13.60
CA HIS A 69 -7.80 -28.68 13.05
C HIS A 69 -8.31 -28.02 11.75
N GLU A 70 -8.42 -28.82 10.69
CA GLU A 70 -8.93 -28.37 9.40
C GLU A 70 -10.22 -29.14 9.02
N GLU A 71 -11.26 -28.40 8.70
CA GLU A 71 -12.51 -28.97 8.19
C GLU A 71 -12.77 -28.46 6.79
N VAL A 72 -13.05 -29.36 5.85
CA VAL A 72 -13.49 -28.99 4.50
C VAL A 72 -14.93 -28.53 4.56
N VAL A 73 -15.17 -27.28 4.23
CA VAL A 73 -16.50 -26.69 4.23
C VAL A 73 -17.06 -26.58 2.81
N GLU A 74 -18.39 -26.54 2.71
CA GLU A 74 -19.06 -26.43 1.43
C GLU A 74 -18.64 -25.16 0.70
N ASN A 75 -18.20 -25.32 -0.54
CA ASN A 75 -17.83 -24.21 -1.41
C ASN A 75 -19.02 -23.29 -1.62
N VAL A 76 -18.86 -22.01 -1.30
CA VAL A 76 -19.88 -21.00 -1.56
C VAL A 76 -19.94 -20.73 -3.05
N GLY A 77 -21.00 -21.16 -3.69
CA GLY A 77 -21.24 -20.83 -5.10
C GLY A 77 -21.09 -19.31 -5.32
N PHE A 78 -20.41 -18.93 -6.40
CA PHE A 78 -20.17 -17.53 -6.77
C PHE A 78 -21.49 -16.80 -7.06
N GLY A 79 -22.20 -16.45 -6.01
CA GLY A 79 -23.31 -15.52 -6.10
C GLY A 79 -22.79 -14.10 -6.39
N ARG A 80 -23.71 -13.22 -6.81
CA ARG A 80 -23.41 -11.82 -7.17
C ARG A 80 -22.62 -11.07 -6.09
N ILE A 81 -22.88 -11.38 -4.79
CA ILE A 81 -22.22 -10.74 -3.64
C ILE A 81 -20.77 -11.20 -3.51
N ALA A 82 -20.52 -12.50 -3.68
CA ALA A 82 -19.18 -13.07 -3.65
C ALA A 82 -18.31 -12.52 -4.79
N ALA A 83 -18.85 -12.40 -5.99
CA ALA A 83 -18.16 -11.82 -7.14
C ALA A 83 -17.80 -10.34 -6.91
N GLN A 84 -18.68 -9.55 -6.32
CA GLN A 84 -18.39 -8.14 -5.99
C GLN A 84 -17.29 -8.02 -4.91
N THR A 85 -17.36 -8.86 -3.87
CA THR A 85 -16.34 -8.88 -2.81
C THR A 85 -14.98 -9.31 -3.37
N ALA A 86 -14.95 -10.36 -4.20
CA ALA A 86 -13.74 -10.80 -4.88
C ALA A 86 -13.12 -9.68 -5.73
N LYS A 87 -13.95 -8.98 -6.52
CA LYS A 87 -13.49 -7.83 -7.32
C LYS A 87 -12.88 -6.73 -6.45
N GLN A 88 -13.51 -6.39 -5.33
CA GLN A 88 -12.99 -5.35 -4.41
C GLN A 88 -11.63 -5.75 -3.83
N VAL A 89 -11.48 -7.00 -3.37
CA VAL A 89 -10.23 -7.51 -2.80
C VAL A 89 -9.12 -7.54 -3.85
N ILE A 90 -9.43 -7.98 -5.08
CA ILE A 90 -8.46 -7.98 -6.18
C ILE A 90 -8.00 -6.54 -6.49
N VAL A 91 -8.93 -5.60 -6.64
CA VAL A 91 -8.59 -4.19 -6.92
C VAL A 91 -7.77 -3.60 -5.79
N GLN A 92 -8.08 -3.91 -4.54
CA GLN A 92 -7.31 -3.44 -3.40
C GLN A 92 -5.88 -3.99 -3.42
N ARG A 93 -5.70 -5.30 -3.65
CA ARG A 93 -4.38 -5.92 -3.73
C ARG A 93 -3.53 -5.41 -4.89
N VAL A 94 -4.16 -5.18 -6.04
CA VAL A 94 -3.46 -4.56 -7.17
C VAL A 94 -2.96 -3.16 -6.80
N ARG A 95 -3.81 -2.34 -6.18
CA ARG A 95 -3.40 -0.99 -5.71
C ARG A 95 -2.29 -1.03 -4.67
N GLU A 96 -2.32 -1.98 -3.73
CA GLU A 96 -1.26 -2.16 -2.74
C GLU A 96 0.07 -2.54 -3.42
N ALA A 97 0.03 -3.45 -4.39
CA ALA A 97 1.21 -3.85 -5.16
C ALA A 97 1.76 -2.69 -6.01
N GLU A 98 0.90 -1.92 -6.68
CA GLU A 98 1.30 -0.72 -7.43
C GLU A 98 1.97 0.32 -6.52
N ARG A 99 1.43 0.54 -5.32
CA ARG A 99 2.02 1.44 -4.32
C ARG A 99 3.39 0.99 -3.85
N ALA A 100 3.53 -0.29 -3.51
CA ALA A 100 4.82 -0.86 -3.11
C ALA A 100 5.86 -0.71 -4.23
N GLN A 101 5.47 -0.91 -5.49
CA GLN A 101 6.33 -0.72 -6.64
C GLN A 101 6.77 0.74 -6.81
N VAL A 102 5.87 1.71 -6.60
CA VAL A 102 6.21 3.14 -6.65
C VAL A 102 7.22 3.47 -5.55
N VAL A 103 7.01 3.03 -4.31
CA VAL A 103 7.97 3.23 -3.21
C VAL A 103 9.35 2.69 -3.57
N ASP A 104 9.42 1.45 -4.03
CA ASP A 104 10.69 0.80 -4.39
C ASP A 104 11.41 1.54 -5.52
N GLN A 105 10.68 2.02 -6.52
CA GLN A 105 11.24 2.78 -7.65
C GLN A 105 11.81 4.14 -7.22
N TYR A 106 11.24 4.80 -6.21
CA TYR A 106 11.63 6.14 -5.81
C TYR A 106 12.49 6.19 -4.54
N LYS A 107 12.66 5.08 -3.82
CA LYS A 107 13.42 4.99 -2.58
C LYS A 107 14.87 5.47 -2.73
N ASP A 108 15.53 5.10 -3.81
CA ASP A 108 16.92 5.50 -4.10
C ASP A 108 17.03 6.90 -4.73
N ARG A 109 15.90 7.53 -5.01
CA ARG A 109 15.80 8.84 -5.67
C ARG A 109 15.44 9.98 -4.70
N MET A 110 15.57 9.74 -3.41
CA MET A 110 15.40 10.79 -2.38
C MET A 110 16.38 11.94 -2.63
N GLY A 111 15.89 13.18 -2.56
CA GLY A 111 16.67 14.38 -2.84
C GLY A 111 16.85 14.70 -4.32
N GLU A 112 16.34 13.90 -5.25
CA GLU A 112 16.39 14.21 -6.68
C GLU A 112 15.31 15.22 -7.10
N LEU A 113 15.64 15.99 -8.13
CA LEU A 113 14.70 16.88 -8.79
C LEU A 113 13.80 16.11 -9.73
N LEU A 114 12.52 16.04 -9.41
CA LEU A 114 11.50 15.40 -10.21
C LEU A 114 10.67 16.44 -10.97
N ALA A 115 10.27 16.10 -12.18
CA ALA A 115 9.36 16.90 -12.99
C ALA A 115 8.01 16.17 -13.08
N GLY A 116 6.94 16.89 -12.84
CA GLY A 116 5.59 16.36 -12.92
C GLY A 116 4.60 17.36 -13.50
N THR A 117 3.39 16.88 -13.78
CA THR A 117 2.27 17.70 -14.24
C THR A 117 1.22 17.80 -13.14
N VAL A 118 0.69 18.98 -12.91
CA VAL A 118 -0.35 19.19 -11.91
C VAL A 118 -1.63 18.45 -12.30
N LYS A 119 -1.98 17.42 -11.54
CA LYS A 119 -3.20 16.62 -11.71
C LYS A 119 -4.38 17.22 -10.97
N LYS A 120 -4.15 17.71 -9.75
CA LYS A 120 -5.19 18.26 -8.90
C LYS A 120 -4.62 19.33 -7.98
N VAL A 121 -5.38 20.41 -7.81
CA VAL A 121 -5.09 21.48 -6.84
C VAL A 121 -6.18 21.46 -5.77
N THR A 122 -5.78 21.34 -4.52
CA THR A 122 -6.66 21.45 -3.36
C THR A 122 -6.32 22.68 -2.53
N ARG A 123 -7.07 22.92 -1.45
CA ARG A 123 -6.80 24.06 -0.56
C ARG A 123 -5.41 23.99 0.07
N ASP A 124 -4.99 22.80 0.49
CA ASP A 124 -3.78 22.60 1.29
C ASP A 124 -2.64 21.95 0.52
N ASN A 125 -2.95 21.25 -0.58
CA ASN A 125 -1.98 20.44 -1.31
C ASN A 125 -2.17 20.53 -2.83
N ILE A 126 -1.10 20.27 -3.55
CA ILE A 126 -1.08 20.07 -5.00
C ILE A 126 -0.64 18.63 -5.26
N ILE A 127 -1.36 17.93 -6.12
CA ILE A 127 -1.01 16.57 -6.54
C ILE A 127 -0.40 16.64 -7.92
N LEU A 128 0.83 16.14 -8.03
CA LEU A 128 1.58 16.07 -9.28
C LEU A 128 1.55 14.63 -9.82
N ASP A 129 1.33 14.48 -11.09
CA ASP A 129 1.54 13.24 -11.82
C ASP A 129 3.01 13.21 -12.29
N LEU A 130 3.76 12.23 -11.80
CA LEU A 130 5.18 12.03 -12.11
C LEU A 130 5.40 10.99 -13.22
N GLY A 131 4.31 10.45 -13.78
CA GLY A 131 4.34 9.34 -14.73
C GLY A 131 4.39 7.97 -14.04
N ASN A 132 4.21 6.89 -14.82
CA ASN A 132 4.26 5.49 -14.34
C ASN A 132 3.37 5.21 -13.12
N ASN A 133 2.16 5.77 -13.06
CA ASN A 133 1.24 5.68 -11.92
C ASN A 133 1.77 6.29 -10.60
N ALA A 134 2.89 7.02 -10.64
CA ALA A 134 3.44 7.70 -9.47
C ALA A 134 2.81 9.09 -9.29
N GLU A 135 2.27 9.33 -8.10
CA GLU A 135 1.73 10.63 -7.71
C GLU A 135 2.56 11.23 -6.59
N GLY A 136 2.88 12.52 -6.73
CA GLY A 136 3.58 13.30 -5.72
C GLY A 136 2.64 14.30 -5.03
N LEU A 137 2.74 14.37 -3.72
CA LEU A 137 2.07 15.37 -2.89
C LEU A 137 2.99 16.54 -2.66
N LEU A 138 2.60 17.72 -3.11
CA LEU A 138 3.30 18.98 -2.85
C LEU A 138 2.44 19.83 -1.91
N PRO A 139 2.75 19.86 -0.59
CA PRO A 139 2.05 20.70 0.37
C PRO A 139 2.25 22.18 0.05
N ARG A 140 1.27 23.02 0.35
CA ARG A 140 1.41 24.47 0.14
C ARG A 140 2.47 25.12 1.04
N SER A 141 2.74 24.55 2.20
CA SER A 141 3.87 24.95 3.06
C SER A 141 5.23 24.73 2.38
N GLU A 142 5.31 23.83 1.43
CA GLU A 142 6.51 23.49 0.67
C GLU A 142 6.61 24.24 -0.67
N LEU A 143 5.79 25.25 -0.88
CA LEU A 143 5.87 26.15 -2.04
C LEU A 143 6.74 27.36 -1.74
N VAL A 144 7.23 27.98 -2.81
CA VAL A 144 7.98 29.23 -2.74
C VAL A 144 7.04 30.42 -2.74
N GLY A 145 6.97 31.13 -1.63
CA GLY A 145 6.32 32.43 -1.54
C GLY A 145 4.91 32.47 -2.14
N ARG A 146 4.77 33.20 -3.23
CA ARG A 146 3.48 33.45 -3.91
C ARG A 146 3.22 32.56 -5.13
N GLU A 147 3.90 31.41 -5.23
CA GLU A 147 3.68 30.49 -6.35
C GLU A 147 2.24 29.99 -6.37
N THR A 148 1.64 30.02 -7.54
CA THR A 148 0.31 29.47 -7.80
C THR A 148 0.36 28.58 -9.02
N PHE A 149 -0.15 27.37 -8.90
CA PHE A 149 -0.19 26.42 -9.99
C PHE A 149 -1.64 26.11 -10.39
N ARG A 150 -1.82 25.83 -11.67
CA ARG A 150 -3.09 25.41 -12.27
C ARG A 150 -2.98 23.96 -12.72
N MET A 151 -4.11 23.34 -12.98
CA MET A 151 -4.16 22.00 -13.58
C MET A 151 -3.39 22.01 -14.92
N ASN A 152 -2.64 20.95 -15.16
CA ASN A 152 -1.77 20.74 -16.33
C ASN A 152 -0.50 21.59 -16.38
N ASP A 153 -0.20 22.41 -15.36
CA ASP A 153 1.09 23.10 -15.30
C ASP A 153 2.21 22.06 -15.07
N ARG A 154 3.36 22.29 -15.70
CA ARG A 154 4.57 21.50 -15.43
C ARG A 154 5.30 22.10 -14.23
N VAL A 155 5.58 21.26 -13.26
CA VAL A 155 6.22 21.66 -12.00
C VAL A 155 7.41 20.77 -11.73
N ARG A 156 8.53 21.37 -11.33
CA ARG A 156 9.70 20.66 -10.81
C ARG A 156 9.72 20.79 -9.30
N ALA A 157 9.99 19.70 -8.60
CA ALA A 157 10.10 19.67 -7.16
C ALA A 157 11.08 18.58 -6.71
N ILE A 158 11.65 18.73 -5.53
CA ILE A 158 12.53 17.72 -4.92
C ILE A 158 11.69 16.67 -4.22
N LEU A 159 12.07 15.41 -4.36
CA LEU A 159 11.53 14.33 -3.55
C LEU A 159 12.10 14.44 -2.12
N LEU A 160 11.26 14.91 -1.20
CA LEU A 160 11.65 15.18 0.17
C LEU A 160 11.56 13.93 1.06
N ASP A 161 10.45 13.18 0.91
CA ASP A 161 10.15 12.03 1.76
C ASP A 161 9.19 11.07 1.05
N ILE A 162 9.11 9.83 1.56
CA ILE A 162 8.22 8.79 1.08
C ILE A 162 7.39 8.27 2.26
N ASN A 163 6.07 8.48 2.20
CA ASN A 163 5.13 7.99 3.19
C ASN A 163 4.44 6.71 2.70
N GLU A 164 4.94 5.55 3.12
CA GLU A 164 4.44 4.23 2.72
C GLU A 164 3.02 3.96 3.22
N GLU A 165 2.64 4.50 4.37
CA GLU A 165 1.34 4.27 5.01
C GLU A 165 0.22 5.17 4.46
N SER A 166 0.56 6.15 3.63
CA SER A 166 -0.42 7.09 3.09
C SER A 166 -1.47 6.37 2.24
N ARG A 167 -2.74 6.66 2.48
CA ARG A 167 -3.85 6.24 1.61
C ARG A 167 -3.94 7.02 0.31
N GLY A 168 -3.19 8.13 0.20
CA GLY A 168 -3.08 9.02 -0.96
C GLY A 168 -1.74 8.87 -1.68
N PRO A 169 -1.23 9.96 -2.32
CA PRO A 169 0.11 10.00 -2.88
C PRO A 169 1.15 9.72 -1.79
N GLN A 170 2.14 8.89 -2.12
CA GLN A 170 3.17 8.44 -1.18
C GLN A 170 4.42 9.32 -1.21
N LEU A 171 4.69 9.98 -2.36
CA LEU A 171 5.86 10.80 -2.58
C LEU A 171 5.60 12.22 -2.09
N ILE A 172 6.33 12.68 -1.09
CA ILE A 172 6.23 14.04 -0.57
C ILE A 172 7.27 14.91 -1.27
N LEU A 173 6.81 15.98 -1.88
CA LEU A 173 7.62 16.87 -2.69
C LEU A 173 7.78 18.23 -2.02
N SER A 174 8.93 18.86 -2.24
CA SER A 174 9.21 20.22 -1.78
C SER A 174 9.81 21.09 -2.89
N ARG A 175 9.43 22.35 -2.88
CA ARG A 175 10.04 23.42 -3.68
C ARG A 175 10.74 24.46 -2.80
N ALA A 176 10.44 24.43 -1.49
CA ALA A 176 10.99 25.35 -0.53
C ALA A 176 12.35 24.93 0.06
N CYS A 177 12.70 23.64 -0.07
CA CYS A 177 13.94 23.10 0.46
C CYS A 177 15.20 23.69 -0.24
N LYS A 178 16.34 23.68 0.48
CA LYS A 178 17.62 24.17 -0.04
C LYS A 178 18.15 23.36 -1.22
N GLU A 179 17.85 22.08 -1.23
CA GLU A 179 18.21 21.14 -2.31
C GLU A 179 17.59 21.57 -3.64
N MET A 180 16.34 22.06 -3.61
CA MET A 180 15.67 22.60 -4.80
C MET A 180 16.47 23.78 -5.40
N LEU A 181 16.95 24.66 -4.58
CA LEU A 181 17.76 25.81 -5.04
C LEU A 181 19.08 25.34 -5.68
N ILE A 182 19.75 24.38 -5.05
CA ILE A 182 21.00 23.81 -5.55
C ILE A 182 20.79 23.15 -6.92
N GLU A 183 19.75 22.34 -7.06
CA GLU A 183 19.47 21.66 -8.33
C GLU A 183 19.05 22.63 -9.44
N LEU A 184 18.31 23.68 -9.12
CA LEU A 184 18.00 24.72 -10.09
C LEU A 184 19.26 25.45 -10.56
N PHE A 185 20.19 25.80 -9.66
CA PHE A 185 21.48 26.41 -10.05
C PHE A 185 22.32 25.50 -10.94
N LYS A 186 22.34 24.20 -10.67
CA LYS A 186 23.05 23.22 -11.53
C LYS A 186 22.49 23.20 -12.97
N ILE A 187 21.20 23.43 -13.12
CA ILE A 187 20.52 23.41 -14.44
C ILE A 187 20.71 24.75 -15.15
N GLU A 188 20.57 25.88 -14.44
CA GLU A 188 20.50 27.21 -15.04
C GLU A 188 21.88 27.85 -15.21
N VAL A 189 22.92 27.36 -14.50
CA VAL A 189 24.29 27.92 -14.55
C VAL A 189 25.23 26.88 -15.17
N PRO A 190 25.58 27.04 -16.46
CA PRO A 190 26.44 26.09 -17.19
C PRO A 190 27.80 25.86 -16.52
N GLU A 191 28.38 26.86 -15.90
CA GLU A 191 29.69 26.80 -15.25
C GLU A 191 29.70 25.85 -14.05
N ILE A 192 28.54 25.59 -13.43
CA ILE A 192 28.40 24.60 -12.36
C ILE A 192 28.41 23.20 -12.97
N SER A 193 27.68 23.00 -14.07
CA SER A 193 27.62 21.69 -14.74
C SER A 193 28.96 21.33 -15.40
N GLU A 194 29.74 22.32 -15.85
CA GLU A 194 31.09 22.18 -16.39
C GLU A 194 32.18 22.03 -15.30
N GLY A 195 31.79 22.14 -14.01
CA GLY A 195 32.71 22.00 -12.89
C GLY A 195 33.62 23.20 -12.62
N VAL A 196 33.39 24.33 -13.28
CA VAL A 196 34.16 25.60 -13.10
C VAL A 196 33.79 26.24 -11.76
N ILE A 197 32.50 26.18 -11.38
CA ILE A 197 31.97 26.71 -10.12
C ILE A 197 31.40 25.56 -9.30
N GLN A 198 31.69 25.57 -8.01
CA GLN A 198 31.13 24.59 -7.05
C GLN A 198 30.26 25.30 -6.00
N ILE A 199 29.01 24.85 -5.87
CA ILE A 199 28.13 25.29 -4.78
C ILE A 199 28.56 24.57 -3.50
N ARG A 200 28.96 25.32 -2.48
CA ARG A 200 29.37 24.76 -1.17
C ARG A 200 28.21 24.67 -0.20
N SER A 201 27.32 25.64 -0.22
CA SER A 201 26.15 25.68 0.66
C SER A 201 25.07 26.55 0.05
N ALA A 202 23.83 26.33 0.43
CA ALA A 202 22.69 27.16 0.09
C ALA A 202 21.85 27.38 1.33
N ALA A 203 21.34 28.59 1.50
CA ALA A 203 20.37 28.95 2.50
C ALA A 203 19.24 29.74 1.83
N ARG A 204 18.05 29.62 2.35
CA ARG A 204 16.88 30.36 1.90
C ARG A 204 16.35 31.20 3.04
N ASP A 205 16.03 32.44 2.74
CA ASP A 205 15.31 33.32 3.66
C ASP A 205 13.82 32.92 3.65
N PRO A 206 13.18 32.72 4.83
CA PRO A 206 11.80 32.25 4.96
C PRO A 206 10.74 33.19 4.37
#